data_1216151732897b1d4cc0ab97e4b2eefd
#
_entry.id   1216151732897b1d4cc0ab97e4b2eefd
#
_cell.length_a   1.000
_cell.length_b   1.000
_cell.length_c   1.000
_cell.angle_alpha   90.00
_cell.angle_beta   90.00
_cell.angle_gamma   90.00
#
_symmetry.space_group_name_H-M   'P 1'
#
loop_
_entity.id
_entity.type
_entity.pdbx_description
1 polymer ?
#
loop_
_entity_poly.entity_id
_entity_poly.type
_entity_poly.pdbx_seq_one_letter_code
_entity_poly.pdbx_strand_id
1 'polypeptide(L)'
;MSEFTKTQEQYRWPDVEAVMKNRIGEERTANCFAEAVRLSEQYKEKYNGLKGFQRRHASAAYNIAALFIPLKEAVGSEEAIRILDEVWKPAALKSNAKYDKLPPKLFIMLCRIIAKNAFGNKAGFVQNDISKDKTEVRFDVTSCPYVRIMTDLGCAEACPIVCRQDEYTYGGMRGIVFERTKTLGRGDEKCDFCYRRK
;
A
#
# COMPACT_ATOMS: atom_id res chain seq x y z
N MET A 1 14.50 21.67 -5.24
CA MET A 1 13.31 20.82 -5.04
C MET A 1 13.35 19.74 -6.12
N SER A 2 13.27 18.48 -5.72
CA SER A 2 13.23 17.36 -6.67
C SER A 2 11.96 17.44 -7.52
N GLU A 3 12.08 17.20 -8.83
CA GLU A 3 10.94 17.18 -9.73
C GLU A 3 10.33 15.75 -9.73
N PHE A 4 9.18 15.60 -9.08
CA PHE A 4 8.53 14.29 -8.92
C PHE A 4 7.51 14.02 -10.03
N THR A 5 7.42 12.76 -10.47
CA THR A 5 6.35 12.32 -11.37
C THR A 5 5.01 12.27 -10.63
N LYS A 6 3.87 12.33 -11.38
CA LYS A 6 2.52 12.19 -10.81
C LYS A 6 2.36 10.92 -9.95
N THR A 7 3.05 9.84 -10.29
CA THR A 7 3.01 8.60 -9.51
C THR A 7 3.72 8.77 -8.18
N GLN A 8 4.90 9.40 -8.17
CA GLN A 8 5.66 9.67 -6.95
C GLN A 8 4.91 10.64 -6.02
N GLU A 9 4.25 11.67 -6.59
CA GLU A 9 3.34 12.56 -5.85
C GLU A 9 2.16 11.80 -5.23
N GLN A 10 1.56 10.85 -5.95
CA GLN A 10 0.49 10.00 -5.43
C GLN A 10 0.95 9.19 -4.20
N TYR A 11 2.21 8.76 -4.15
CA TYR A 11 2.80 8.08 -2.98
C TYR A 11 3.47 9.03 -1.99
N ARG A 12 3.18 10.35 -2.11
CA ARG A 12 3.57 11.38 -1.17
C ARG A 12 5.09 11.53 -0.99
N TRP A 13 5.85 11.31 -2.03
CA TRP A 13 7.30 11.51 -2.01
C TRP A 13 7.71 12.92 -1.57
N PRO A 14 7.04 14.03 -2.00
CA PRO A 14 7.35 15.37 -1.53
C PRO A 14 7.21 15.53 -0.02
N ASP A 15 6.19 14.88 0.58
CA ASP A 15 5.98 14.97 2.03
C ASP A 15 7.03 14.17 2.80
N VAL A 16 7.44 13.01 2.27
CA VAL A 16 8.55 12.22 2.84
C VAL A 16 9.86 13.00 2.74
N GLU A 17 10.12 13.66 1.60
CA GLU A 17 11.29 14.54 1.42
C GLU A 17 11.32 15.64 2.49
N ALA A 18 10.19 16.31 2.73
CA ALA A 18 10.08 17.36 3.72
C ALA A 18 10.37 16.86 5.15
N VAL A 19 9.84 15.68 5.52
CA VAL A 19 10.14 15.06 6.82
C VAL A 19 11.62 14.71 6.94
N MET A 20 12.21 14.14 5.87
CA MET A 20 13.62 13.76 5.85
C MET A 20 14.56 14.97 5.98
N LYS A 21 14.28 16.09 5.30
CA LYS A 21 15.05 17.34 5.43
C LYS A 21 15.15 17.80 6.88
N ASN A 22 14.05 17.71 7.61
CA ASN A 22 14.02 18.10 9.03
C ASN A 22 14.80 17.11 9.93
N ARG A 23 14.95 15.86 9.54
CA ARG A 23 15.58 14.80 10.37
C ARG A 23 17.07 14.63 10.11
N ILE A 24 17.48 14.66 8.84
CA ILE A 24 18.86 14.33 8.43
C ILE A 24 19.54 15.43 7.62
N GLY A 25 18.87 16.56 7.41
CA GLY A 25 19.40 17.71 6.65
C GLY A 25 19.18 17.57 5.13
N GLU A 26 19.40 18.68 4.43
CA GLU A 26 19.08 18.78 3.00
C GLU A 26 19.99 17.91 2.12
N GLU A 27 21.30 17.90 2.35
CA GLU A 27 22.26 17.17 1.53
C GLU A 27 22.02 15.66 1.56
N ARG A 28 21.89 15.07 2.76
CA ARG A 28 21.61 13.62 2.90
C ARG A 28 20.26 13.26 2.32
N THR A 29 19.26 14.11 2.47
CA THR A 29 17.94 13.93 1.87
C THR A 29 18.02 13.97 0.35
N ALA A 30 18.73 14.94 -0.23
CA ALA A 30 18.90 15.04 -1.67
C ALA A 30 19.56 13.78 -2.27
N ASN A 31 20.60 13.25 -1.62
CA ASN A 31 21.27 12.00 -2.05
C ASN A 31 20.32 10.80 -1.97
N CYS A 32 19.55 10.68 -0.89
CA CYS A 32 18.54 9.63 -0.72
C CYS A 32 17.48 9.67 -1.84
N PHE A 33 16.96 10.85 -2.15
CA PHE A 33 15.92 10.99 -3.18
C PHE A 33 16.44 10.88 -4.61
N ALA A 34 17.69 11.26 -4.89
CA ALA A 34 18.33 11.00 -6.17
C ALA A 34 18.40 9.49 -6.44
N GLU A 35 18.79 8.70 -5.45
CA GLU A 35 18.80 7.25 -5.54
C GLU A 35 17.40 6.66 -5.66
N ALA A 36 16.42 7.16 -4.91
CA ALA A 36 15.02 6.72 -5.01
C ALA A 36 14.46 6.93 -6.42
N VAL A 37 14.73 8.09 -7.04
CA VAL A 37 14.31 8.37 -8.43
C VAL A 37 14.98 7.41 -9.40
N ARG A 38 16.30 7.19 -9.28
CA ARG A 38 17.04 6.25 -10.11
C ARG A 38 16.47 4.83 -10.02
N LEU A 39 16.21 4.35 -8.81
CA LEU A 39 15.62 3.02 -8.58
C LEU A 39 14.19 2.94 -9.16
N SER A 40 13.37 3.97 -9.00
CA SER A 40 12.02 4.03 -9.56
C SER A 40 12.02 3.83 -11.08
N GLU A 41 12.92 4.51 -11.82
CA GLU A 41 13.04 4.34 -13.27
C GLU A 41 13.58 2.95 -13.64
N GLN A 42 14.57 2.43 -12.92
CA GLN A 42 15.09 1.08 -13.12
C GLN A 42 13.99 0.01 -12.92
N TYR A 43 13.18 0.14 -11.88
CA TYR A 43 12.11 -0.81 -11.60
C TYR A 43 10.94 -0.68 -12.56
N LYS A 44 10.66 0.54 -13.03
CA LYS A 44 9.66 0.77 -14.10
C LYS A 44 10.02 -0.03 -15.36
N GLU A 45 11.29 -0.05 -15.76
CA GLU A 45 11.74 -0.87 -16.89
C GLU A 45 11.64 -2.37 -16.60
N LYS A 46 12.02 -2.80 -15.39
CA LYS A 46 11.90 -4.22 -14.98
C LYS A 46 10.46 -4.75 -15.08
N TYR A 47 9.45 -3.91 -14.81
CA TYR A 47 8.04 -4.29 -14.78
C TYR A 47 7.22 -3.70 -15.96
N ASN A 48 7.85 -3.26 -17.04
CA ASN A 48 7.19 -2.56 -18.15
C ASN A 48 6.17 -3.42 -18.94
N GLY A 49 6.33 -4.75 -18.92
CA GLY A 49 5.42 -5.70 -19.61
C GLY A 49 4.02 -5.83 -19.01
N LEU A 50 3.80 -5.32 -17.78
CA LEU A 50 2.51 -5.42 -17.09
C LEU A 50 1.49 -4.42 -17.62
N LYS A 51 0.18 -4.78 -17.59
CA LYS A 51 -0.93 -3.97 -18.09
C LYS A 51 -2.05 -3.80 -17.08
N GLY A 52 -2.91 -2.79 -17.28
CA GLY A 52 -4.12 -2.59 -16.46
C GLY A 52 -3.84 -2.50 -14.96
N PHE A 53 -4.63 -3.23 -14.18
CA PHE A 53 -4.46 -3.25 -12.72
C PHE A 53 -3.15 -3.88 -12.27
N GLN A 54 -2.60 -4.87 -12.99
CA GLN A 54 -1.29 -5.45 -12.65
C GLN A 54 -0.20 -4.38 -12.71
N ARG A 55 -0.16 -3.57 -13.79
CA ARG A 55 0.78 -2.45 -13.91
C ARG A 55 0.59 -1.43 -12.79
N ARG A 56 -0.67 -1.13 -12.44
CA ARG A 56 -0.98 -0.17 -11.38
C ARG A 56 -0.44 -0.64 -10.02
N HIS A 57 -0.68 -1.90 -9.65
CA HIS A 57 -0.18 -2.46 -8.39
C HIS A 57 1.33 -2.62 -8.39
N ALA A 58 1.91 -3.05 -9.51
CA ALA A 58 3.37 -3.12 -9.63
C ALA A 58 4.01 -1.73 -9.50
N SER A 59 3.42 -0.72 -10.16
CA SER A 59 3.89 0.67 -10.03
C SER A 59 3.83 1.17 -8.60
N ALA A 60 2.77 0.85 -7.86
CA ALA A 60 2.68 1.15 -6.45
C ALA A 60 3.81 0.47 -5.66
N ALA A 61 3.94 -0.84 -5.80
CA ALA A 61 4.91 -1.63 -5.05
C ALA A 61 6.36 -1.20 -5.32
N TYR A 62 6.75 -1.04 -6.58
CA TYR A 62 8.13 -0.67 -6.88
C TYR A 62 8.47 0.79 -6.55
N ASN A 63 7.52 1.73 -6.62
CA ASN A 63 7.77 3.10 -6.16
C ASN A 63 7.93 3.17 -4.63
N ILE A 64 7.17 2.37 -3.90
CA ILE A 64 7.35 2.23 -2.45
C ILE A 64 8.72 1.62 -2.13
N ALA A 65 9.12 0.56 -2.84
CA ALA A 65 10.43 -0.05 -2.69
C ALA A 65 11.57 0.92 -3.03
N ALA A 66 11.44 1.65 -4.15
CA ALA A 66 12.42 2.64 -4.59
C ALA A 66 12.62 3.77 -3.57
N LEU A 67 11.57 4.16 -2.86
CA LEU A 67 11.65 5.14 -1.77
C LEU A 67 12.21 4.52 -0.49
N PHE A 68 11.75 3.32 -0.13
CA PHE A 68 12.10 2.69 1.15
C PHE A 68 13.58 2.28 1.23
N ILE A 69 14.14 1.75 0.15
CA ILE A 69 15.52 1.23 0.15
C ILE A 69 16.53 2.31 0.55
N PRO A 70 16.63 3.46 -0.14
CA PRO A 70 17.58 4.50 0.25
C PRO A 70 17.20 5.19 1.57
N LEU A 71 15.91 5.25 1.93
CA LEU A 71 15.52 5.70 3.26
C LEU A 71 16.10 4.80 4.36
N LYS A 72 15.93 3.48 4.21
CA LYS A 72 16.47 2.48 5.13
C LYS A 72 17.99 2.60 5.29
N GLU A 73 18.71 2.82 4.20
CA GLU A 73 20.16 3.05 4.23
C GLU A 73 20.53 4.32 4.96
N ALA A 74 19.73 5.39 4.81
CA ALA A 74 19.99 6.68 5.42
C ALA A 74 19.67 6.73 6.93
N VAL A 75 18.61 6.07 7.39
CA VAL A 75 18.09 6.21 8.75
C VAL A 75 17.84 4.91 9.49
N GLY A 76 18.04 3.76 8.86
CA GLY A 76 17.70 2.44 9.39
C GLY A 76 16.26 2.04 9.10
N SER A 77 15.99 0.72 9.12
CA SER A 77 14.69 0.14 8.71
C SER A 77 13.52 0.64 9.57
N GLU A 78 13.67 0.63 10.89
CA GLU A 78 12.60 1.04 11.80
C GLU A 78 12.21 2.50 11.62
N GLU A 79 13.21 3.39 11.47
CA GLU A 79 12.95 4.81 11.27
C GLU A 79 12.35 5.08 9.90
N ALA A 80 12.80 4.41 8.84
CA ALA A 80 12.19 4.49 7.52
C ALA A 80 10.71 4.09 7.55
N ILE A 81 10.37 3.01 8.25
CA ILE A 81 8.99 2.56 8.47
C ILE A 81 8.19 3.64 9.21
N ARG A 82 8.73 4.25 10.28
CA ARG A 82 8.05 5.31 11.02
C ARG A 82 7.78 6.55 10.18
N ILE A 83 8.75 6.98 9.38
CA ILE A 83 8.60 8.13 8.47
C ILE A 83 7.48 7.88 7.45
N LEU A 84 7.48 6.72 6.81
CA LEU A 84 6.45 6.39 5.84
C LEU A 84 5.05 6.27 6.47
N ASP A 85 4.96 5.68 7.65
CA ASP A 85 3.69 5.59 8.39
C ASP A 85 3.18 6.98 8.81
N GLU A 86 4.05 7.85 9.31
CA GLU A 86 3.73 9.23 9.66
C GLU A 86 3.13 10.01 8.49
N VAL A 87 3.70 9.85 7.29
CA VAL A 87 3.26 10.56 6.09
C VAL A 87 1.98 9.95 5.49
N TRP A 88 1.82 8.63 5.52
CA TRP A 88 0.71 7.97 4.82
C TRP A 88 -0.55 7.78 5.68
N LYS A 89 -0.39 7.60 6.99
CA LYS A 89 -1.52 7.43 7.93
C LYS A 89 -2.57 8.55 7.84
N PRO A 90 -2.23 9.86 7.78
CA PRO A 90 -3.24 10.90 7.66
C PRO A 90 -4.09 10.78 6.38
N ALA A 91 -3.49 10.37 5.26
CA ALA A 91 -4.23 10.16 4.01
C ALA A 91 -5.19 8.96 4.10
N ALA A 92 -4.78 7.88 4.75
CA ALA A 92 -5.62 6.71 5.00
C ALA A 92 -6.80 7.06 5.93
N LEU A 93 -6.56 7.81 7.01
CA LEU A 93 -7.61 8.30 7.91
C LEU A 93 -8.58 9.25 7.23
N LYS A 94 -8.10 10.10 6.31
CA LYS A 94 -8.96 10.94 5.47
C LYS A 94 -9.87 10.10 4.57
N SER A 95 -9.34 8.99 4.02
CA SER A 95 -10.13 8.04 3.25
C SER A 95 -11.15 7.31 4.12
N ASN A 96 -10.78 6.90 5.34
CA ASN A 96 -11.70 6.34 6.33
C ASN A 96 -12.89 7.27 6.58
N ALA A 97 -12.63 8.55 6.91
CA ALA A 97 -13.67 9.55 7.16
C ALA A 97 -14.61 9.77 5.95
N LYS A 98 -14.10 9.57 4.73
CA LYS A 98 -14.91 9.62 3.49
C LYS A 98 -15.78 8.38 3.36
N TYR A 99 -15.22 7.19 3.56
CA TYR A 99 -15.95 5.93 3.43
C TYR A 99 -16.99 5.75 4.54
N ASP A 100 -16.72 6.23 5.76
CA ASP A 100 -17.64 6.18 6.90
C ASP A 100 -18.95 6.98 6.67
N LYS A 101 -18.96 7.88 5.68
CA LYS A 101 -20.17 8.60 5.25
C LYS A 101 -21.08 7.79 4.32
N LEU A 102 -20.58 6.71 3.74
CA LEU A 102 -21.36 5.87 2.83
C LEU A 102 -22.36 5.01 3.62
N PRO A 103 -23.59 4.82 3.10
CA PRO A 103 -24.48 3.82 3.65
C PRO A 103 -23.78 2.44 3.66
N PRO A 104 -23.85 1.68 4.76
CA PRO A 104 -23.13 0.39 4.88
C PRO A 104 -23.45 -0.60 3.76
N LYS A 105 -24.71 -0.63 3.27
CA LYS A 105 -25.08 -1.48 2.12
C LYS A 105 -24.35 -1.10 0.85
N LEU A 106 -24.22 0.21 0.59
CA LEU A 106 -23.48 0.72 -0.58
C LEU A 106 -21.99 0.43 -0.45
N PHE A 107 -21.41 0.62 0.74
CA PHE A 107 -20.01 0.31 1.00
C PHE A 107 -19.71 -1.16 0.69
N ILE A 108 -20.49 -2.11 1.24
CA ILE A 108 -20.30 -3.55 0.99
C ILE A 108 -20.43 -3.89 -0.51
N MET A 109 -21.40 -3.29 -1.21
CA MET A 109 -21.55 -3.47 -2.66
C MET A 109 -20.30 -3.00 -3.42
N LEU A 110 -19.80 -1.81 -3.10
CA LEU A 110 -18.59 -1.27 -3.73
C LEU A 110 -17.35 -2.10 -3.39
N CYS A 111 -17.18 -2.52 -2.13
CA CYS A 111 -16.08 -3.42 -1.73
C CYS A 111 -16.08 -4.71 -2.54
N ARG A 112 -17.25 -5.33 -2.75
CA ARG A 112 -17.38 -6.56 -3.56
C ARG A 112 -16.91 -6.35 -5.00
N ILE A 113 -17.34 -5.25 -5.63
CA ILE A 113 -16.95 -4.89 -6.99
C ILE A 113 -15.44 -4.63 -7.06
N ILE A 114 -14.89 -3.86 -6.12
CA ILE A 114 -13.47 -3.50 -6.07
C ILE A 114 -12.62 -4.73 -5.79
N ALA A 115 -12.98 -5.57 -4.81
CA ALA A 115 -12.25 -6.79 -4.48
C ALA A 115 -12.13 -7.70 -5.73
N LYS A 116 -13.24 -7.93 -6.43
CA LYS A 116 -13.26 -8.78 -7.62
C LYS A 116 -12.43 -8.22 -8.80
N ASN A 117 -12.48 -6.92 -9.04
CA ASN A 117 -11.90 -6.34 -10.26
C ASN A 117 -10.48 -5.79 -10.03
N ALA A 118 -10.29 -5.01 -8.96
CA ALA A 118 -9.02 -4.33 -8.70
C ALA A 118 -8.04 -5.15 -7.86
N PHE A 119 -8.54 -6.11 -7.07
CA PHE A 119 -7.73 -6.97 -6.19
C PHE A 119 -7.92 -8.46 -6.48
N GLY A 120 -8.54 -8.82 -7.60
CA GLY A 120 -8.72 -10.20 -8.04
C GLY A 120 -7.55 -10.72 -8.90
N ASN A 121 -7.74 -11.94 -9.44
CA ASN A 121 -6.71 -12.64 -10.21
C ASN A 121 -6.21 -11.84 -11.43
N LYS A 122 -7.10 -11.10 -12.12
CA LYS A 122 -6.72 -10.23 -13.25
C LYS A 122 -5.83 -9.06 -12.85
N ALA A 123 -5.82 -8.71 -11.57
CA ALA A 123 -4.98 -7.66 -11.00
C ALA A 123 -3.65 -8.17 -10.42
N GLY A 124 -3.40 -9.48 -10.54
CA GLY A 124 -2.16 -10.12 -10.09
C GLY A 124 -2.20 -10.69 -8.66
N PHE A 125 -3.36 -10.65 -8.01
CA PHE A 125 -3.59 -11.36 -6.74
C PHE A 125 -4.08 -12.79 -7.01
N VAL A 126 -3.80 -13.70 -6.09
CA VAL A 126 -4.53 -14.96 -6.01
C VAL A 126 -5.52 -14.83 -4.87
N GLN A 127 -6.80 -14.75 -5.21
CA GLN A 127 -7.88 -14.46 -4.28
C GLN A 127 -8.97 -15.53 -4.38
N ASN A 128 -9.52 -15.92 -3.23
CA ASN A 128 -10.67 -16.80 -3.11
C ASN A 128 -11.78 -16.09 -2.34
N ASP A 129 -12.94 -15.85 -2.97
CA ASP A 129 -14.14 -15.29 -2.33
C ASP A 129 -14.83 -16.37 -1.49
N ILE A 130 -14.99 -16.10 -0.20
CA ILE A 130 -15.63 -16.98 0.79
C ILE A 130 -16.78 -16.27 1.51
N SER A 131 -17.35 -15.22 0.91
CA SER A 131 -18.51 -14.47 1.45
C SER A 131 -19.72 -15.39 1.56
N LYS A 132 -20.40 -15.37 2.71
CA LYS A 132 -21.58 -16.23 2.95
C LYS A 132 -22.84 -15.66 2.31
N ASP A 133 -22.97 -14.32 2.29
CA ASP A 133 -24.17 -13.65 1.77
C ASP A 133 -23.87 -12.21 1.28
N LYS A 134 -24.92 -11.42 1.02
CA LYS A 134 -24.80 -10.04 0.53
C LYS A 134 -24.48 -9.02 1.61
N THR A 135 -24.41 -9.41 2.88
CA THR A 135 -24.16 -8.49 4.01
C THR A 135 -22.67 -8.39 4.36
N GLU A 136 -21.86 -9.29 3.80
CA GLU A 136 -20.40 -9.30 3.99
C GLU A 136 -19.65 -9.42 2.65
N VAL A 137 -18.39 -9.01 2.68
CA VAL A 137 -17.37 -9.35 1.68
C VAL A 137 -16.23 -10.01 2.43
N ARG A 138 -16.02 -11.29 2.19
CA ARG A 138 -14.97 -12.08 2.82
C ARG A 138 -14.16 -12.79 1.76
N PHE A 139 -12.85 -12.64 1.81
CA PHE A 139 -11.96 -13.31 0.87
C PHE A 139 -10.58 -13.54 1.47
N ASP A 140 -9.98 -14.66 1.07
CA ASP A 140 -8.60 -14.97 1.34
C ASP A 140 -7.72 -14.57 0.16
N VAL A 141 -6.59 -13.92 0.43
CA VAL A 141 -5.54 -13.64 -0.55
C VAL A 141 -4.34 -14.49 -0.21
N THR A 142 -3.96 -15.41 -1.10
CA THR A 142 -2.81 -16.30 -0.93
C THR A 142 -1.59 -15.90 -1.72
N SER A 143 -1.72 -14.90 -2.63
CA SER A 143 -0.61 -14.26 -3.31
C SER A 143 -0.91 -12.78 -3.56
N CYS A 144 0.00 -11.91 -3.14
CA CYS A 144 -0.10 -10.47 -3.24
C CYS A 144 1.03 -9.90 -4.09
N PRO A 145 0.76 -9.08 -5.12
CA PRO A 145 1.80 -8.48 -5.96
C PRO A 145 2.75 -7.56 -5.17
N TYR A 146 2.28 -6.88 -4.12
CA TYR A 146 3.13 -6.06 -3.27
C TYR A 146 4.20 -6.90 -2.57
N VAL A 147 3.80 -8.01 -1.93
CA VAL A 147 4.72 -8.92 -1.25
C VAL A 147 5.72 -9.50 -2.24
N ARG A 148 5.27 -10.01 -3.40
CA ARG A 148 6.16 -10.59 -4.41
C ARG A 148 7.18 -9.58 -4.93
N ILE A 149 6.72 -8.38 -5.30
CA ILE A 149 7.60 -7.34 -5.87
C ILE A 149 8.58 -6.81 -4.83
N MET A 150 8.13 -6.53 -3.60
CA MET A 150 9.03 -6.05 -2.55
C MET A 150 10.04 -7.12 -2.12
N THR A 151 9.66 -8.40 -2.13
CA THR A 151 10.59 -9.51 -1.92
C THR A 151 11.61 -9.60 -3.05
N ASP A 152 11.18 -9.52 -4.31
CA ASP A 152 12.03 -9.52 -5.51
C ASP A 152 13.02 -8.32 -5.56
N LEU A 153 12.65 -7.22 -4.92
CA LEU A 153 13.48 -6.02 -4.77
C LEU A 153 14.28 -5.94 -3.46
N GLY A 154 14.23 -6.99 -2.62
CA GLY A 154 15.02 -7.08 -1.39
C GLY A 154 14.55 -6.17 -0.25
N CYS A 155 13.26 -5.80 -0.22
CA CYS A 155 12.69 -4.94 0.82
C CYS A 155 11.34 -5.46 1.35
N ALA A 156 11.20 -6.77 1.56
CA ALA A 156 9.98 -7.40 2.05
C ALA A 156 9.51 -6.82 3.40
N GLU A 157 10.43 -6.34 4.23
CA GLU A 157 10.14 -5.67 5.50
C GLU A 157 9.34 -4.37 5.36
N ALA A 158 9.23 -3.80 4.15
CA ALA A 158 8.35 -2.66 3.87
C ALA A 158 6.88 -3.07 3.69
N CYS A 159 6.57 -4.34 3.42
CA CYS A 159 5.19 -4.79 3.18
C CYS A 159 4.21 -4.45 4.31
N PRO A 160 4.55 -4.60 5.61
CA PRO A 160 3.64 -4.26 6.71
C PRO A 160 3.14 -2.81 6.68
N ILE A 161 3.92 -1.87 6.12
CA ILE A 161 3.51 -0.46 6.03
C ILE A 161 2.30 -0.32 5.10
N VAL A 162 2.35 -1.00 3.94
CA VAL A 162 1.26 -1.01 2.96
C VAL A 162 0.02 -1.71 3.55
N CYS A 163 0.22 -2.85 4.19
CA CYS A 163 -0.87 -3.59 4.81
C CYS A 163 -1.57 -2.78 5.91
N ARG A 164 -0.83 -2.01 6.70
CA ARG A 164 -1.36 -1.17 7.77
C ARG A 164 -2.29 -0.05 7.25
N GLN A 165 -2.11 0.39 6.00
CA GLN A 165 -2.99 1.39 5.40
C GLN A 165 -4.44 0.91 5.30
N ASP A 166 -4.69 -0.40 5.13
CA ASP A 166 -6.04 -0.97 5.16
C ASP A 166 -6.67 -0.84 6.55
N GLU A 167 -5.87 -1.08 7.61
CA GLU A 167 -6.31 -0.96 9.00
C GLU A 167 -6.73 0.49 9.32
N TYR A 168 -5.97 1.47 8.84
CA TYR A 168 -6.32 2.89 8.99
C TYR A 168 -7.52 3.29 8.12
N THR A 169 -7.63 2.74 6.92
CA THR A 169 -8.68 3.10 5.97
C THR A 169 -10.03 2.51 6.34
N TYR A 170 -10.07 1.30 6.88
CA TYR A 170 -11.32 0.56 7.09
C TYR A 170 -11.62 0.29 8.56
N GLY A 171 -10.64 0.45 9.46
CA GLY A 171 -10.84 0.27 10.89
C GLY A 171 -11.74 1.35 11.50
N GLY A 172 -12.55 0.97 12.50
CA GLY A 172 -13.33 1.91 13.30
C GLY A 172 -14.54 2.55 12.62
N MET A 173 -14.91 2.18 11.41
CA MET A 173 -16.09 2.69 10.70
C MET A 173 -17.39 2.39 11.47
N ARG A 174 -18.36 3.34 11.49
CA ARG A 174 -19.58 3.24 12.29
C ARG A 174 -20.50 2.10 11.89
N GLY A 175 -20.69 1.87 10.60
CA GLY A 175 -21.63 0.89 10.07
C GLY A 175 -21.00 -0.38 9.53
N ILE A 176 -19.66 -0.49 9.59
CA ILE A 176 -18.87 -1.59 9.02
C ILE A 176 -17.92 -2.14 10.09
N VAL A 177 -17.79 -3.45 10.13
CA VAL A 177 -16.71 -4.15 10.82
C VAL A 177 -15.69 -4.55 9.77
N PHE A 178 -14.45 -4.13 9.96
CA PHE A 178 -13.29 -4.62 9.21
C PHE A 178 -12.47 -5.55 10.11
N GLU A 179 -12.23 -6.74 9.65
CA GLU A 179 -11.41 -7.75 10.32
C GLU A 179 -10.38 -8.32 9.35
N ARG A 180 -9.14 -8.41 9.78
CA ARG A 180 -8.06 -9.13 9.12
C ARG A 180 -7.09 -9.58 10.20
N THR A 181 -7.05 -10.88 10.46
CA THR A 181 -6.22 -11.47 11.53
C THR A 181 -4.89 -11.96 11.01
N LYS A 182 -4.80 -12.30 9.71
CA LYS A 182 -3.63 -12.80 9.01
C LYS A 182 -3.22 -11.87 7.88
N THR A 183 -1.93 -11.72 7.65
CA THR A 183 -1.40 -10.79 6.65
C THR A 183 -0.12 -11.32 6.01
N LEU A 184 -0.15 -11.63 4.72
CA LEU A 184 1.02 -12.07 3.92
C LEU A 184 2.25 -11.18 4.12
N GLY A 185 2.06 -9.86 4.20
CA GLY A 185 3.15 -8.90 4.42
C GLY A 185 3.78 -8.99 5.81
N ARG A 186 3.19 -9.74 6.74
CA ARG A 186 3.74 -10.04 8.09
C ARG A 186 4.25 -11.48 8.20
N GLY A 187 4.21 -12.25 7.11
CA GLY A 187 4.69 -13.62 7.07
C GLY A 187 3.63 -14.70 7.28
N ASP A 188 2.36 -14.32 7.38
CA ASP A 188 1.27 -15.31 7.45
C ASP A 188 1.06 -15.99 6.09
N GLU A 189 0.37 -17.13 6.06
CA GLU A 189 0.09 -17.90 4.85
C GLU A 189 -0.95 -17.25 3.91
N LYS A 190 -1.70 -16.27 4.40
CA LYS A 190 -2.71 -15.53 3.64
C LYS A 190 -3.03 -14.19 4.28
N CYS A 191 -3.80 -13.34 3.56
CA CYS A 191 -4.57 -12.25 4.16
C CYS A 191 -6.04 -12.67 4.20
N ASP A 192 -6.67 -12.65 5.37
CA ASP A 192 -8.06 -13.06 5.61
C ASP A 192 -8.99 -11.84 5.75
N PHE A 193 -9.28 -11.19 4.65
CA PHE A 193 -10.12 -9.99 4.65
C PHE A 193 -11.59 -10.28 4.96
N CYS A 194 -12.18 -9.52 5.86
CA CYS A 194 -13.60 -9.51 6.13
C CYS A 194 -14.11 -8.08 6.31
N TYR A 195 -15.09 -7.71 5.49
CA TYR A 195 -15.89 -6.50 5.65
C TYR A 195 -17.34 -6.93 5.84
N ARG A 196 -17.97 -6.58 6.96
CA ARG A 196 -19.37 -6.90 7.22
C ARG A 196 -20.11 -5.71 7.82
N ARG A 197 -21.42 -5.66 7.56
CA ARG A 197 -22.28 -4.66 8.24
C ARG A 197 -22.38 -5.00 9.73
N LYS A 198 -22.42 -3.96 10.55
CA LYS A 198 -22.82 -4.08 11.96
C LYS A 198 -24.27 -4.42 12.10
#